data_ba980e92bd734a7e3d4cddc30259c17b
#
_entry.id   ba980e92bd734a7e3d4cddc30259c17b
#
_cell.length_a   1.000
_cell.length_b   1.000
_cell.length_c   1.000
_cell.angle_alpha   90.00
_cell.angle_beta   90.00
_cell.angle_gamma   90.00
#
_symmetry.space_group_name_H-M   'P 1'
#
loop_
_entity.id
_entity.type
_entity.pdbx_description
1 polymer ?
#
loop_
_entity_poly.entity_id
_entity_poly.type
_entity_poly.pdbx_seq_one_letter_code
_entity_poly.pdbx_strand_id
1 'polypeptide(L)'
;GYDQPLWKQYFGYLIQIFHGEFGHSFRLNMPVADAIGQRLPKTIVLSLMSAVVAILLAIPIGAIQAVKRNRTADYTLTVIAMLAYSTPLFFLGLVLIILFSQVWPIFPPEAPQGFSVGEVLSQGRSLVLPTTTLAIVTLAVYARYMRSSMIDNLEENYIRTARSKGITETRVVIVHALRNSLFPIITLLGMQLPALFSGALVVESLFNYPGTVSYTH
;
A
#
# COMPACT_ATOMS: atom_id res chain seq x y z
N GLY A 1 1.77 -40.24 -5.26
CA GLY A 1 2.29 -41.19 -4.37
C GLY A 1 3.66 -40.87 -3.82
N TYR A 2 3.75 -40.93 -2.50
CA TYR A 2 5.00 -40.71 -1.76
C TYR A 2 6.03 -41.83 -1.99
N ASP A 3 5.67 -42.90 -2.69
CA ASP A 3 6.53 -44.06 -3.00
C ASP A 3 7.39 -43.88 -4.26
N GLN A 4 7.28 -42.73 -4.93
CA GLN A 4 8.07 -42.45 -6.13
C GLN A 4 9.37 -41.69 -5.81
N PRO A 5 10.42 -41.81 -6.65
CA PRO A 5 11.66 -41.05 -6.49
C PRO A 5 11.38 -39.55 -6.40
N LEU A 6 12.14 -38.81 -5.56
CA LEU A 6 11.96 -37.39 -5.28
C LEU A 6 11.87 -36.50 -6.54
N TRP A 7 12.68 -36.80 -7.56
CA TRP A 7 12.64 -36.06 -8.82
C TRP A 7 11.32 -36.21 -9.57
N LYS A 8 10.68 -37.40 -9.53
CA LYS A 8 9.35 -37.61 -10.13
C LYS A 8 8.26 -36.86 -9.36
N GLN A 9 8.35 -36.86 -8.03
CA GLN A 9 7.43 -36.08 -7.19
C GLN A 9 7.55 -34.61 -7.49
N TYR A 10 8.78 -34.09 -7.61
CA TYR A 10 9.05 -32.67 -7.90
C TYR A 10 8.48 -32.26 -9.27
N PHE A 11 8.82 -32.98 -10.34
CA PHE A 11 8.30 -32.65 -11.67
C PHE A 11 6.80 -32.87 -11.78
N GLY A 12 6.26 -33.90 -11.14
CA GLY A 12 4.82 -34.13 -11.06
C GLY A 12 4.10 -32.97 -10.37
N TYR A 13 4.64 -32.45 -9.26
CA TYR A 13 4.09 -31.29 -8.56
C TYR A 13 4.15 -30.03 -9.40
N LEU A 14 5.27 -29.78 -10.10
CA LEU A 14 5.37 -28.65 -11.02
C LEU A 14 4.30 -28.70 -12.13
N ILE A 15 4.10 -29.86 -12.72
CA ILE A 15 3.07 -30.06 -13.76
C ILE A 15 1.68 -29.77 -13.18
N GLN A 16 1.36 -30.24 -11.99
CA GLN A 16 0.09 -29.94 -11.31
C GLN A 16 -0.11 -28.42 -11.08
N ILE A 17 0.94 -27.73 -10.63
CA ILE A 17 0.90 -26.25 -10.45
C ILE A 17 0.56 -25.55 -11.78
N PHE A 18 1.19 -25.97 -12.91
CA PHE A 18 0.92 -25.40 -14.22
C PHE A 18 -0.52 -25.67 -14.72
N HIS A 19 -1.16 -26.72 -14.22
CA HIS A 19 -2.59 -27.02 -14.49
C HIS A 19 -3.54 -26.35 -13.48
N GLY A 20 -3.01 -25.57 -12.53
CA GLY A 20 -3.81 -24.90 -11.50
C GLY A 20 -4.19 -25.79 -10.32
N GLU A 21 -3.60 -26.99 -10.22
CA GLU A 21 -3.81 -27.93 -9.12
C GLU A 21 -2.77 -27.68 -8.02
N PHE A 22 -3.09 -26.80 -7.07
CA PHE A 22 -2.19 -26.45 -5.93
C PHE A 22 -2.34 -27.43 -4.75
N GLY A 23 -3.08 -28.54 -4.92
CA GLY A 23 -3.36 -29.50 -3.86
C GLY A 23 -4.47 -29.07 -2.90
N HIS A 24 -4.55 -29.79 -1.80
CA HIS A 24 -5.60 -29.61 -0.78
C HIS A 24 -5.01 -29.06 0.52
N SER A 25 -5.63 -28.04 1.07
CA SER A 25 -5.25 -27.50 2.40
C SER A 25 -5.84 -28.39 3.49
N PHE A 26 -4.98 -29.05 4.25
CA PHE A 26 -5.41 -29.87 5.40
C PHE A 26 -6.04 -29.04 6.52
N ARG A 27 -5.63 -27.77 6.66
CA ARG A 27 -6.16 -26.88 7.68
C ARG A 27 -7.54 -26.33 7.35
N LEU A 28 -7.79 -26.04 6.07
CA LEU A 28 -9.06 -25.45 5.62
C LEU A 28 -10.02 -26.50 5.07
N ASN A 29 -9.56 -27.75 4.88
CA ASN A 29 -10.30 -28.84 4.29
C ASN A 29 -10.95 -28.47 2.94
N MET A 30 -10.23 -27.71 2.10
CA MET A 30 -10.65 -27.26 0.78
C MET A 30 -9.46 -27.19 -0.19
N PRO A 31 -9.69 -27.17 -1.52
CA PRO A 31 -8.64 -26.93 -2.51
C PRO A 31 -7.93 -25.59 -2.26
N VAL A 32 -6.59 -25.58 -2.40
CA VAL A 32 -5.79 -24.37 -2.20
C VAL A 32 -6.17 -23.29 -3.21
N ALA A 33 -6.50 -23.67 -4.45
CA ALA A 33 -6.98 -22.74 -5.48
C ALA A 33 -8.23 -21.96 -5.03
N ASP A 34 -9.20 -22.65 -4.44
CA ASP A 34 -10.44 -22.05 -3.94
C ASP A 34 -10.16 -21.10 -2.76
N ALA A 35 -9.28 -21.55 -1.85
CA ALA A 35 -8.86 -20.72 -0.71
C ALA A 35 -8.19 -19.40 -1.17
N ILE A 36 -7.32 -19.45 -2.17
CA ILE A 36 -6.70 -18.27 -2.78
C ILE A 36 -7.76 -17.42 -3.48
N GLY A 37 -8.60 -18.03 -4.31
CA GLY A 37 -9.64 -17.32 -5.07
C GLY A 37 -10.63 -16.55 -4.21
N GLN A 38 -10.97 -17.04 -3.03
CA GLN A 38 -11.87 -16.36 -2.09
C GLN A 38 -11.20 -15.21 -1.32
N ARG A 39 -9.88 -15.23 -1.14
CA ARG A 39 -9.16 -14.33 -0.24
C ARG A 39 -8.32 -13.28 -0.97
N LEU A 40 -7.68 -13.66 -2.07
CA LEU A 40 -6.84 -12.77 -2.86
C LEU A 40 -7.57 -11.48 -3.27
N PRO A 41 -8.83 -11.49 -3.73
CA PRO A 41 -9.55 -10.27 -4.05
C PRO A 41 -9.68 -9.30 -2.86
N LYS A 42 -9.85 -9.81 -1.64
CA LYS A 42 -9.95 -8.99 -0.44
C LYS A 42 -8.61 -8.33 -0.10
N THR A 43 -7.52 -9.11 -0.12
CA THR A 43 -6.15 -8.59 0.05
C THR A 43 -5.85 -7.48 -0.98
N ILE A 44 -6.22 -7.70 -2.24
CA ILE A 44 -6.03 -6.70 -3.31
C ILE A 44 -6.83 -5.43 -3.00
N VAL A 45 -8.07 -5.55 -2.56
CA VAL A 45 -8.91 -4.39 -2.20
C VAL A 45 -8.28 -3.58 -1.07
N LEU A 46 -7.86 -4.23 0.02
CA LEU A 46 -7.22 -3.54 1.14
C LEU A 46 -5.93 -2.82 0.70
N SER A 47 -5.08 -3.52 -0.07
CA SER A 47 -3.82 -2.98 -0.57
C SER A 47 -4.03 -1.82 -1.55
N LEU A 48 -4.98 -1.94 -2.47
CA LEU A 48 -5.31 -0.86 -3.41
C LEU A 48 -5.90 0.36 -2.70
N MET A 49 -6.82 0.16 -1.76
CA MET A 49 -7.37 1.26 -0.96
C MET A 49 -6.26 2.00 -0.21
N SER A 50 -5.35 1.26 0.41
CA SER A 50 -4.22 1.84 1.14
C SER A 50 -3.27 2.59 0.21
N ALA A 51 -2.98 2.05 -0.98
CA ALA A 51 -2.15 2.71 -1.97
C ALA A 51 -2.81 4.00 -2.50
N VAL A 52 -4.10 3.97 -2.81
CA VAL A 52 -4.84 5.15 -3.26
C VAL A 52 -4.82 6.25 -2.20
N VAL A 53 -5.13 5.93 -0.94
CA VAL A 53 -5.08 6.90 0.17
C VAL A 53 -3.66 7.46 0.33
N ALA A 54 -2.64 6.59 0.32
CA ALA A 54 -1.25 7.00 0.45
C ALA A 54 -0.83 7.97 -0.65
N ILE A 55 -1.16 7.69 -1.91
CA ILE A 55 -0.78 8.52 -3.05
C ILE A 55 -1.51 9.86 -3.05
N LEU A 56 -2.82 9.85 -2.78
CA LEU A 56 -3.60 11.08 -2.72
C LEU A 56 -3.06 12.06 -1.68
N LEU A 57 -2.49 11.56 -0.59
CA LEU A 57 -1.85 12.38 0.44
C LEU A 57 -0.37 12.65 0.16
N ALA A 58 0.37 11.69 -0.39
CA ALA A 58 1.80 11.82 -0.66
C ALA A 58 2.11 12.88 -1.72
N ILE A 59 1.27 12.96 -2.78
CA ILE A 59 1.47 13.94 -3.86
C ILE A 59 1.45 15.38 -3.33
N PRO A 60 0.40 15.85 -2.64
CA PRO A 60 0.40 17.22 -2.13
C PRO A 60 1.46 17.44 -1.05
N ILE A 61 1.71 16.47 -0.17
CA ILE A 61 2.73 16.58 0.86
C ILE A 61 4.12 16.74 0.23
N GLY A 62 4.50 15.87 -0.70
CA GLY A 62 5.78 15.95 -1.38
C GLY A 62 5.94 17.22 -2.22
N ALA A 63 4.87 17.67 -2.89
CA ALA A 63 4.87 18.93 -3.63
C ALA A 63 5.07 20.15 -2.68
N ILE A 64 4.39 20.18 -1.53
CA ILE A 64 4.57 21.25 -0.52
C ILE A 64 6.00 21.24 0.02
N GLN A 65 6.57 20.07 0.32
CA GLN A 65 7.96 19.94 0.77
C GLN A 65 8.96 20.48 -0.28
N ALA A 66 8.73 20.17 -1.56
CA ALA A 66 9.60 20.62 -2.64
C ALA A 66 9.53 22.15 -2.84
N VAL A 67 8.31 22.72 -2.90
CA VAL A 67 8.11 24.16 -3.07
C VAL A 67 8.64 24.94 -1.86
N LYS A 68 8.53 24.37 -0.66
CA LYS A 68 9.02 24.94 0.59
C LYS A 68 10.38 24.35 1.00
N ARG A 69 11.20 23.92 0.04
CA ARG A 69 12.53 23.32 0.28
C ARG A 69 13.36 24.13 1.27
N ASN A 70 13.96 23.46 2.22
CA ASN A 70 14.80 24.04 3.27
C ASN A 70 14.06 25.02 4.22
N ARG A 71 12.74 25.01 4.27
CA ARG A 71 11.94 25.74 5.24
C ARG A 71 11.40 24.80 6.33
N THR A 72 10.90 25.38 7.43
CA THR A 72 10.34 24.64 8.57
C THR A 72 9.31 23.58 8.14
N ALA A 73 8.42 23.90 7.20
CA ALA A 73 7.43 22.95 6.71
C ALA A 73 8.06 21.71 6.05
N ASP A 74 9.13 21.89 5.27
CA ASP A 74 9.87 20.77 4.64
C ASP A 74 10.51 19.89 5.72
N TYR A 75 11.21 20.47 6.68
CA TYR A 75 11.85 19.72 7.76
C TYR A 75 10.82 18.97 8.63
N THR A 76 9.75 19.65 9.03
CA THR A 76 8.71 19.03 9.88
C THR A 76 8.06 17.83 9.18
N LEU A 77 7.61 18.01 7.93
CA LEU A 77 6.99 16.93 7.16
C LEU A 77 7.98 15.77 6.89
N THR A 78 9.26 16.10 6.66
CA THR A 78 10.31 15.08 6.50
C THR A 78 10.51 14.28 7.78
N VAL A 79 10.59 14.94 8.94
CA VAL A 79 10.72 14.25 10.24
C VAL A 79 9.51 13.36 10.51
N ILE A 80 8.30 13.86 10.28
CA ILE A 80 7.08 13.06 10.46
C ILE A 80 7.10 11.83 9.53
N ALA A 81 7.45 12.01 8.25
CA ALA A 81 7.56 10.91 7.30
C ALA A 81 8.64 9.89 7.71
N MET A 82 9.78 10.35 8.22
CA MET A 82 10.84 9.46 8.71
C MET A 82 10.40 8.67 9.93
N LEU A 83 9.72 9.30 10.89
CA LEU A 83 9.16 8.62 12.06
C LEU A 83 8.13 7.56 11.63
N ALA A 84 7.22 7.91 10.72
CA ALA A 84 6.23 6.98 10.19
C ALA A 84 6.89 5.77 9.49
N TYR A 85 7.91 6.02 8.68
CA TYR A 85 8.65 4.97 7.97
C TYR A 85 9.47 4.06 8.90
N SER A 86 10.07 4.63 9.95
CA SER A 86 10.91 3.90 10.90
C SER A 86 10.09 3.13 11.94
N THR A 87 8.80 3.42 12.06
CA THR A 87 7.92 2.74 13.00
C THR A 87 7.55 1.35 12.45
N PRO A 88 7.76 0.26 13.24
CA PRO A 88 7.33 -1.06 12.82
C PRO A 88 5.82 -1.10 12.55
N LEU A 89 5.42 -1.72 11.43
CA LEU A 89 4.05 -1.72 10.94
C LEU A 89 3.05 -2.25 11.98
N PHE A 90 3.41 -3.34 12.70
CA PHE A 90 2.56 -3.90 13.75
C PHE A 90 2.37 -2.94 14.93
N PHE A 91 3.44 -2.21 15.30
CA PHE A 91 3.37 -1.24 16.39
C PHE A 91 2.48 -0.05 16.00
N LEU A 92 2.62 0.46 14.78
CA LEU A 92 1.75 1.51 14.26
C LEU A 92 0.28 1.08 14.30
N GLY A 93 -0.03 -0.14 13.86
CA GLY A 93 -1.39 -0.68 13.88
C GLY A 93 -1.94 -0.81 15.31
N LEU A 94 -1.12 -1.29 16.27
CA LEU A 94 -1.52 -1.37 17.68
C LEU A 94 -1.82 0.02 18.27
N VAL A 95 -0.97 1.01 17.99
CA VAL A 95 -1.19 2.39 18.43
C VAL A 95 -2.51 2.94 17.88
N LEU A 96 -2.79 2.70 16.60
CA LEU A 96 -4.06 3.13 15.99
C LEU A 96 -5.28 2.43 16.61
N ILE A 97 -5.19 1.12 16.91
CA ILE A 97 -6.24 0.38 17.61
C ILE A 97 -6.47 0.98 19.01
N ILE A 98 -5.40 1.17 19.80
CA ILE A 98 -5.52 1.73 21.15
C ILE A 98 -6.16 3.12 21.09
N LEU A 99 -5.67 4.00 20.23
CA LEU A 99 -6.18 5.37 20.15
C LEU A 99 -7.61 5.45 19.64
N PHE A 100 -7.93 4.77 18.53
CA PHE A 100 -9.19 4.98 17.80
C PHE A 100 -10.26 3.91 18.07
N SER A 101 -9.93 2.85 18.80
CA SER A 101 -10.90 1.83 19.21
C SER A 101 -11.11 1.77 20.71
N GLN A 102 -10.08 2.05 21.54
CA GLN A 102 -10.17 1.94 22.98
C GLN A 102 -10.30 3.30 23.67
N VAL A 103 -9.39 4.26 23.38
CA VAL A 103 -9.40 5.59 24.01
C VAL A 103 -10.52 6.46 23.40
N TRP A 104 -10.56 6.52 22.09
CA TRP A 104 -11.62 7.22 21.33
C TRP A 104 -12.35 6.19 20.47
N PRO A 105 -13.46 5.57 20.92
CA PRO A 105 -14.10 4.45 20.24
C PRO A 105 -14.83 4.90 18.96
N ILE A 106 -14.05 5.36 17.97
CA ILE A 106 -14.54 5.85 16.69
C ILE A 106 -14.64 4.70 15.68
N PHE A 107 -13.60 3.82 15.65
CA PHE A 107 -13.50 2.73 14.67
C PHE A 107 -13.39 1.38 15.39
N PRO A 108 -13.96 0.30 14.81
CA PRO A 108 -13.80 -1.05 15.37
C PRO A 108 -12.35 -1.51 15.28
N PRO A 109 -11.87 -2.32 16.27
CA PRO A 109 -10.50 -2.84 16.29
C PRO A 109 -10.25 -3.91 15.24
N GLU A 110 -11.30 -4.62 14.82
CA GLU A 110 -11.23 -5.70 13.85
C GLU A 110 -11.62 -5.23 12.46
N ALA A 111 -10.96 -5.80 11.47
CA ALA A 111 -11.30 -5.60 10.07
C ALA A 111 -12.65 -6.26 9.71
N PRO A 112 -13.29 -5.86 8.59
CA PRO A 112 -14.56 -6.42 8.19
C PRO A 112 -14.45 -7.92 7.96
N GLN A 113 -15.39 -8.66 8.52
CA GLN A 113 -15.56 -10.08 8.31
C GLN A 113 -16.60 -10.28 7.19
N GLY A 114 -16.25 -11.02 6.13
CA GLY A 114 -17.14 -11.27 5.02
C GLY A 114 -16.58 -12.29 4.04
N PHE A 115 -17.46 -13.01 3.36
CA PHE A 115 -17.08 -14.00 2.35
C PHE A 115 -16.81 -13.35 0.99
N SER A 116 -17.46 -12.23 0.70
CA SER A 116 -17.33 -11.50 -0.57
C SER A 116 -16.69 -10.13 -0.41
N VAL A 117 -16.14 -9.60 -1.51
CA VAL A 117 -15.59 -8.23 -1.57
C VAL A 117 -16.67 -7.19 -1.27
N GLY A 118 -17.92 -7.42 -1.74
CA GLY A 118 -19.05 -6.54 -1.50
C GLY A 118 -19.40 -6.40 0.00
N GLU A 119 -19.40 -7.52 0.73
CA GLU A 119 -19.62 -7.52 2.18
C GLU A 119 -18.49 -6.79 2.93
N VAL A 120 -17.24 -6.98 2.50
CA VAL A 120 -16.09 -6.28 3.07
C VAL A 120 -16.22 -4.77 2.85
N LEU A 121 -16.56 -4.34 1.64
CA LEU A 121 -16.71 -2.92 1.31
C LEU A 121 -17.92 -2.28 2.02
N SER A 122 -18.99 -3.04 2.28
CA SER A 122 -20.15 -2.52 3.02
C SER A 122 -19.84 -2.15 4.47
N GLN A 123 -18.78 -2.72 5.04
CA GLN A 123 -18.30 -2.45 6.41
C GLN A 123 -17.17 -1.40 6.41
N GLY A 124 -17.33 -0.30 5.69
CA GLY A 124 -16.28 0.69 5.47
C GLY A 124 -15.59 1.22 6.74
N ARG A 125 -16.33 1.35 7.87
CA ARG A 125 -15.74 1.80 9.15
C ARG A 125 -14.65 0.84 9.67
N SER A 126 -14.83 -0.47 9.47
CA SER A 126 -13.88 -1.50 9.89
C SER A 126 -12.63 -1.57 8.97
N LEU A 127 -12.72 -1.00 7.76
CA LEU A 127 -11.57 -0.89 6.84
C LEU A 127 -10.64 0.28 7.15
N VAL A 128 -11.09 1.28 7.92
CA VAL A 128 -10.33 2.52 8.14
C VAL A 128 -8.98 2.25 8.80
N LEU A 129 -8.95 1.54 9.92
CA LEU A 129 -7.71 1.31 10.67
C LEU A 129 -6.70 0.45 9.87
N PRO A 130 -7.07 -0.71 9.29
CA PRO A 130 -6.16 -1.49 8.46
C PRO A 130 -5.61 -0.70 7.26
N THR A 131 -6.51 0.01 6.56
CA THR A 131 -6.14 0.85 5.40
C THR A 131 -5.17 1.96 5.81
N THR A 132 -5.47 2.68 6.91
CA THR A 132 -4.63 3.77 7.40
C THR A 132 -3.26 3.28 7.84
N THR A 133 -3.19 2.12 8.50
CA THR A 133 -1.93 1.50 8.94
C THR A 133 -0.98 1.27 7.75
N LEU A 134 -1.48 0.65 6.68
CA LEU A 134 -0.70 0.44 5.46
C LEU A 134 -0.41 1.75 4.73
N ALA A 135 -1.38 2.66 4.67
CA ALA A 135 -1.26 3.90 3.96
C ALA A 135 -0.18 4.83 4.55
N ILE A 136 -0.03 4.91 5.87
CA ILE A 136 0.94 5.79 6.53
C ILE A 136 2.38 5.45 6.12
N VAL A 137 2.75 4.18 6.14
CA VAL A 137 4.12 3.75 5.76
C VAL A 137 4.35 3.97 4.26
N THR A 138 3.37 3.61 3.44
CA THR A 138 3.41 3.81 1.99
C THR A 138 3.50 5.30 1.63
N LEU A 139 2.69 6.15 2.28
CA LEU A 139 2.70 7.61 2.13
C LEU A 139 4.10 8.19 2.36
N ALA A 140 4.78 7.76 3.42
CA ALA A 140 6.12 8.28 3.75
C ALA A 140 7.12 8.03 2.62
N VAL A 141 7.05 6.86 1.98
CA VAL A 141 7.89 6.51 0.83
C VAL A 141 7.54 7.39 -0.38
N TYR A 142 6.25 7.42 -0.77
CA TYR A 142 5.80 8.17 -1.94
C TYR A 142 6.00 9.68 -1.81
N ALA A 143 5.78 10.25 -0.61
CA ALA A 143 6.00 11.67 -0.37
C ALA A 143 7.48 12.04 -0.58
N ARG A 144 8.41 11.20 -0.14
CA ARG A 144 9.84 11.40 -0.35
C ARG A 144 10.23 11.37 -1.83
N TYR A 145 9.71 10.38 -2.59
CA TYR A 145 9.95 10.31 -4.03
C TYR A 145 9.32 11.51 -4.77
N MET A 146 8.10 11.89 -4.38
CA MET A 146 7.43 13.06 -4.93
C MET A 146 8.22 14.34 -4.68
N ARG A 147 8.71 14.53 -3.44
CA ARG A 147 9.56 15.66 -3.07
C ARG A 147 10.82 15.72 -3.94
N SER A 148 11.55 14.62 -4.08
CA SER A 148 12.76 14.56 -4.89
C SER A 148 12.49 14.90 -6.35
N SER A 149 11.55 14.19 -6.97
CA SER A 149 11.18 14.41 -8.36
C SER A 149 10.68 15.83 -8.63
N MET A 150 9.93 16.40 -7.68
CA MET A 150 9.43 17.77 -7.81
C MET A 150 10.57 18.80 -7.72
N ILE A 151 11.57 18.59 -6.86
CA ILE A 151 12.76 19.46 -6.77
C ILE A 151 13.51 19.43 -8.10
N ASP A 152 13.80 18.23 -8.63
CA ASP A 152 14.52 18.08 -9.87
C ASP A 152 13.78 18.77 -11.04
N ASN A 153 12.47 18.54 -11.14
CA ASN A 153 11.66 19.19 -12.18
C ASN A 153 11.57 20.71 -12.05
N LEU A 154 11.54 21.27 -10.84
CA LEU A 154 11.48 22.72 -10.61
C LEU A 154 12.79 23.44 -11.06
N GLU A 155 13.91 22.73 -11.14
CA GLU A 155 15.20 23.23 -11.62
C GLU A 155 15.38 23.16 -13.15
N GLU A 156 14.48 22.48 -13.86
CA GLU A 156 14.54 22.23 -15.30
C GLU A 156 14.34 23.49 -16.16
N ASN A 157 14.94 23.49 -17.37
CA ASN A 157 14.91 24.62 -18.29
C ASN A 157 13.51 24.99 -18.78
N TYR A 158 12.59 24.02 -18.92
CA TYR A 158 11.22 24.31 -19.32
C TYR A 158 10.45 25.10 -18.25
N ILE A 159 10.79 24.91 -16.96
CA ILE A 159 10.25 25.71 -15.85
C ILE A 159 10.78 27.14 -15.91
N ARG A 160 12.08 27.32 -16.17
CA ARG A 160 12.66 28.65 -16.36
C ARG A 160 12.00 29.39 -17.54
N THR A 161 11.77 28.70 -18.63
CA THR A 161 11.05 29.23 -19.78
C THR A 161 9.61 29.62 -19.46
N ALA A 162 8.90 28.80 -18.68
CA ALA A 162 7.54 29.12 -18.26
C ALA A 162 7.49 30.39 -17.38
N ARG A 163 8.44 30.53 -16.47
CA ARG A 163 8.56 31.74 -15.62
C ARG A 163 8.91 32.98 -16.44
N SER A 164 9.82 32.86 -17.43
CA SER A 164 10.19 33.96 -18.33
C SER A 164 9.03 34.45 -19.20
N LYS A 165 8.05 33.58 -19.47
CA LYS A 165 6.81 33.93 -20.18
C LYS A 165 5.75 34.58 -19.25
N GLY A 166 6.07 34.84 -17.99
CA GLY A 166 5.15 35.48 -17.04
C GLY A 166 4.06 34.55 -16.49
N ILE A 167 4.21 33.23 -16.61
CA ILE A 167 3.25 32.28 -16.03
C ILE A 167 3.34 32.35 -14.50
N THR A 168 2.20 32.40 -13.84
CA THR A 168 2.11 32.47 -12.38
C THR A 168 2.74 31.25 -11.70
N GLU A 169 3.41 31.42 -10.57
CA GLU A 169 4.13 30.35 -9.88
C GLU A 169 3.21 29.15 -9.53
N THR A 170 1.97 29.39 -9.12
CA THR A 170 1.00 28.33 -8.89
C THR A 170 0.77 27.47 -10.13
N ARG A 171 0.64 28.09 -11.30
CA ARG A 171 0.47 27.36 -12.56
C ARG A 171 1.73 26.65 -13.00
N VAL A 172 2.91 27.25 -12.76
CA VAL A 172 4.20 26.59 -13.00
C VAL A 172 4.30 25.32 -12.15
N VAL A 173 3.97 25.39 -10.88
CA VAL A 173 4.02 24.24 -9.93
C VAL A 173 3.02 23.16 -10.34
N ILE A 174 1.73 23.52 -10.46
CA ILE A 174 0.65 22.52 -10.63
C ILE A 174 0.61 21.94 -12.05
N VAL A 175 0.79 22.76 -13.07
CA VAL A 175 0.59 22.32 -14.47
C VAL A 175 1.90 21.80 -15.08
N HIS A 176 3.02 22.45 -14.80
CA HIS A 176 4.28 22.14 -15.45
C HIS A 176 5.15 21.19 -14.62
N ALA A 177 5.44 21.51 -13.35
CA ALA A 177 6.32 20.71 -12.54
C ALA A 177 5.63 19.42 -12.04
N LEU A 178 4.45 19.52 -11.43
CA LEU A 178 3.74 18.41 -10.82
C LEU A 178 3.48 17.27 -11.82
N ARG A 179 3.02 17.62 -13.02
CA ARG A 179 2.71 16.63 -14.08
C ARG A 179 3.89 15.73 -14.40
N ASN A 180 5.07 16.31 -14.57
CA ASN A 180 6.28 15.55 -14.90
C ASN A 180 6.82 14.79 -13.68
N SER A 181 6.61 15.33 -12.49
CA SER A 181 7.06 14.71 -11.23
C SER A 181 6.24 13.49 -10.84
N LEU A 182 5.12 13.21 -11.48
CA LEU A 182 4.33 12.01 -11.25
C LEU A 182 4.92 10.74 -11.89
N PHE A 183 5.82 10.84 -12.88
CA PHE A 183 6.38 9.66 -13.56
C PHE A 183 7.04 8.67 -12.59
N PRO A 184 7.93 9.07 -11.66
CA PRO A 184 8.50 8.13 -10.71
C PRO A 184 7.45 7.48 -9.80
N ILE A 185 6.38 8.19 -9.45
CA ILE A 185 5.28 7.67 -8.63
C ILE A 185 4.55 6.55 -9.37
N ILE A 186 4.24 6.75 -10.66
CA ILE A 186 3.60 5.73 -11.51
C ILE A 186 4.50 4.50 -11.64
N THR A 187 5.81 4.71 -11.83
CA THR A 187 6.78 3.61 -11.89
C THR A 187 6.83 2.80 -10.59
N LEU A 188 6.88 3.48 -9.44
CA LEU A 188 6.85 2.83 -8.13
C LEU A 188 5.56 2.04 -7.91
N LEU A 189 4.42 2.56 -8.35
CA LEU A 189 3.15 1.83 -8.32
C LEU A 189 3.24 0.52 -9.09
N GLY A 190 3.76 0.56 -10.33
CA GLY A 190 3.97 -0.62 -11.14
C GLY A 190 4.87 -1.65 -10.45
N MET A 191 5.95 -1.20 -9.82
CA MET A 191 6.88 -2.07 -9.07
C MET A 191 6.25 -2.67 -7.80
N GLN A 192 5.26 -2.02 -7.21
CA GLN A 192 4.56 -2.53 -6.02
C GLN A 192 3.43 -3.50 -6.33
N LEU A 193 3.00 -3.62 -7.60
CA LEU A 193 1.94 -4.57 -7.97
C LEU A 193 2.18 -6.01 -7.45
N PRO A 194 3.39 -6.60 -7.56
CA PRO A 194 3.63 -7.93 -7.00
C PRO A 194 3.42 -8.00 -5.48
N ALA A 195 3.72 -6.92 -4.76
CA ALA A 195 3.51 -6.87 -3.31
C ALA A 195 2.02 -6.89 -2.93
N LEU A 196 1.13 -6.44 -3.81
CA LEU A 196 -0.32 -6.55 -3.59
C LEU A 196 -0.78 -8.01 -3.53
N PHE A 197 -0.11 -8.91 -4.25
CA PHE A 197 -0.41 -10.35 -4.24
C PHE A 197 0.20 -11.08 -3.06
N SER A 198 1.33 -10.61 -2.52
CA SER A 198 1.94 -11.21 -1.33
C SER A 198 1.21 -10.86 -0.03
N GLY A 199 0.32 -9.87 -0.10
CA GLY A 199 -0.53 -9.46 1.02
C GLY A 199 0.20 -8.65 2.08
N ALA A 200 -0.58 -8.03 2.92
CA ALA A 200 -0.10 -7.30 4.08
C ALA A 200 -0.17 -8.19 5.32
N LEU A 201 0.63 -9.27 5.33
CA LEU A 201 0.65 -10.32 6.36
C LEU A 201 0.43 -9.76 7.77
N VAL A 202 1.23 -8.76 8.13
CA VAL A 202 1.22 -8.17 9.47
C VAL A 202 -0.12 -7.50 9.78
N VAL A 203 -0.66 -6.75 8.82
CA VAL A 203 -1.92 -6.02 8.99
C VAL A 203 -3.12 -6.98 8.94
N GLU A 204 -3.10 -7.96 8.03
CA GLU A 204 -4.13 -8.98 7.97
C GLU A 204 -4.23 -9.76 9.29
N SER A 205 -3.08 -10.15 9.86
CA SER A 205 -3.04 -10.86 11.14
C SER A 205 -3.44 -9.98 12.31
N LEU A 206 -2.97 -8.72 12.36
CA LEU A 206 -3.23 -7.79 13.46
C LEU A 206 -4.71 -7.40 13.56
N PHE A 207 -5.34 -7.14 12.42
CA PHE A 207 -6.74 -6.71 12.36
C PHE A 207 -7.72 -7.86 12.10
N ASN A 208 -7.24 -9.12 12.14
CA ASN A 208 -8.06 -10.31 11.83
C ASN A 208 -8.76 -10.20 10.47
N TYR A 209 -8.07 -9.63 9.47
CA TYR A 209 -8.62 -9.46 8.12
C TYR A 209 -8.60 -10.80 7.37
N PRO A 210 -9.71 -11.23 6.72
CA PRO A 210 -9.80 -12.52 6.05
C PRO A 210 -9.08 -12.52 4.69
N GLY A 211 -7.82 -12.13 4.67
CA GLY A 211 -6.94 -12.10 3.51
C GLY A 211 -6.22 -13.41 3.24
N THR A 212 -5.31 -13.38 2.26
CA THR A 212 -4.58 -14.58 1.78
C THR A 212 -3.66 -15.18 2.81
N VAL A 213 -3.10 -14.37 3.69
CA VAL A 213 -2.01 -14.80 4.58
C VAL A 213 -2.48 -15.21 5.97
N SER A 214 -3.62 -14.73 6.43
CA SER A 214 -4.18 -15.01 7.76
C SER A 214 -4.34 -16.51 8.10
N TYR A 215 -4.14 -17.41 7.14
CA TYR A 215 -4.36 -18.85 7.32
C TYR A 215 -3.25 -19.76 6.77
N THR A 216 -2.14 -19.20 6.31
CA THR A 216 -0.98 -19.97 5.83
C THR A 216 0.03 -20.28 6.93
N HIS A 217 -0.18 -19.76 8.15
CA HIS A 217 0.66 -20.02 9.33
C HIS A 217 -0.11 -20.52 10.52
#